data_be087b84fa1f6e5561e707414c386000
#
_entry.id   be087b84fa1f6e5561e707414c386000
#
_cell.length_a   1.000
_cell.length_b   1.000
_cell.length_c   1.000
_cell.angle_alpha   90.00
_cell.angle_beta   90.00
_cell.angle_gamma   90.00
#
_symmetry.space_group_name_H-M   'P 1'
#
loop_
_entity.id
_entity.type
_entity.pdbx_description
1 polymer ?
#
loop_
_entity_poly.entity_id
_entity_poly.type
_entity_poly.pdbx_seq_one_letter_code
_entity_poly.pdbx_strand_id
1 'polypeptide(L)'
;RFESRGLGDVYKRQLLQTSDRLLMTYQVLARKWRPNTFDEVVGQDYVVKALKGALDLEKLPHAFIFSGTRGTGKTTLARILAKAINCSNSKKKSQPCRKCDSCLSIENGSAIDFQEVDAASRRGVEETKELLDSVPYLPTSSPFKIYLLDEIHMLSKESFNSLLKTLEEPPEHVVFLFATTEIDKVPPTVLSRCVQFNLSAMKVDNIKNQLQLIFDEEKIKYDENSLIKLSSLARGSMRDALTLSEKVISFSEGKITEKKVEELMGLPSSELIQSILKSIIGRDSKKLIELSLIHI
;
A
#
# COMPACT_ATOMS: atom_id res chain seq x y z
N ARG A 1 -22.20 -54.74 27.48
CA ARG A 1 -21.83 -53.84 26.38
C ARG A 1 -22.48 -52.51 26.67
N PHE A 2 -21.69 -51.58 27.17
CA PHE A 2 -22.08 -50.17 27.29
C PHE A 2 -21.54 -49.40 26.09
N GLU A 3 -22.40 -48.78 25.34
CA GLU A 3 -22.09 -47.95 24.18
C GLU A 3 -21.56 -46.59 24.62
N SER A 4 -20.26 -46.34 24.40
CA SER A 4 -19.62 -45.04 24.54
C SER A 4 -19.78 -44.23 23.25
N ARG A 5 -21.03 -43.87 22.92
CA ARG A 5 -21.31 -42.98 21.79
C ARG A 5 -21.89 -41.67 22.28
N GLY A 6 -21.09 -40.74 22.69
CA GLY A 6 -21.65 -39.44 23.11
C GLY A 6 -20.64 -38.37 23.50
N LEU A 7 -19.47 -38.72 24.00
CA LEU A 7 -18.47 -37.76 24.45
C LEU A 7 -17.56 -37.21 23.35
N GLY A 8 -17.32 -37.99 22.29
CA GLY A 8 -16.48 -37.58 21.17
C GLY A 8 -17.09 -36.49 20.29
N ASP A 9 -18.43 -36.48 20.13
CA ASP A 9 -19.12 -35.51 19.28
C ASP A 9 -19.32 -34.16 19.96
N VAL A 10 -19.44 -34.12 21.28
CA VAL A 10 -19.51 -32.88 22.06
C VAL A 10 -18.15 -32.17 22.06
N TYR A 11 -17.05 -32.93 22.23
CA TYR A 11 -15.70 -32.39 22.16
C TYR A 11 -15.33 -31.91 20.75
N LYS A 12 -15.72 -32.64 19.68
CA LYS A 12 -15.53 -32.17 18.30
C LYS A 12 -16.34 -30.92 17.99
N ARG A 13 -17.57 -30.80 18.46
CA ARG A 13 -18.38 -29.58 18.27
C ARG A 13 -17.82 -28.40 19.07
N GLN A 14 -17.30 -28.60 20.27
CA GLN A 14 -16.65 -27.55 21.04
C GLN A 14 -15.32 -27.12 20.40
N LEU A 15 -14.51 -28.05 19.87
CA LEU A 15 -13.28 -27.74 19.15
C LEU A 15 -13.55 -27.02 17.82
N LEU A 16 -14.62 -27.36 17.10
CA LEU A 16 -15.00 -26.65 15.88
C LEU A 16 -15.57 -25.24 16.18
N GLN A 17 -16.36 -25.08 17.25
CA GLN A 17 -16.86 -23.76 17.68
C GLN A 17 -15.77 -22.84 18.27
N THR A 18 -14.73 -23.39 18.89
CA THR A 18 -13.55 -22.62 19.33
C THR A 18 -12.60 -22.33 18.19
N SER A 19 -12.44 -23.21 17.17
CA SER A 19 -11.62 -22.94 15.99
C SER A 19 -12.25 -21.88 15.09
N ASP A 20 -13.58 -21.83 14.92
CA ASP A 20 -14.27 -20.79 14.16
C ASP A 20 -14.25 -19.41 14.84
N ARG A 21 -14.10 -19.33 16.17
CA ARG A 21 -13.88 -18.06 16.88
C ARG A 21 -12.41 -17.61 16.93
N LEU A 22 -11.46 -18.51 16.71
CA LEU A 22 -10.01 -18.21 16.73
C LEU A 22 -9.45 -17.93 15.34
N LEU A 23 -10.21 -18.13 14.26
CA LEU A 23 -9.84 -17.78 12.88
C LEU A 23 -10.51 -16.47 12.42
N MET A 24 -10.66 -15.48 13.29
CA MET A 24 -10.63 -14.10 12.81
C MET A 24 -9.19 -13.87 12.37
N THR A 25 -8.89 -14.09 11.09
CA THR A 25 -7.60 -13.78 10.50
C THR A 25 -7.32 -12.31 10.75
N TYR A 26 -6.45 -12.06 11.75
CA TYR A 26 -6.00 -10.71 12.06
C TYR A 26 -5.41 -10.10 10.78
N GLN A 27 -6.08 -9.10 10.25
CA GLN A 27 -5.63 -8.42 9.06
C GLN A 27 -4.87 -7.17 9.44
N VAL A 28 -3.61 -7.09 9.02
CA VAL A 28 -2.72 -5.94 9.22
C VAL A 28 -3.41 -4.65 8.76
N LEU A 29 -3.36 -3.58 9.57
CA LEU A 29 -4.02 -2.30 9.29
C LEU A 29 -3.69 -1.75 7.90
N ALA A 30 -2.43 -1.87 7.48
CA ALA A 30 -1.98 -1.43 6.16
C ALA A 30 -2.66 -2.17 4.99
N ARG A 31 -3.20 -3.37 5.22
CA ARG A 31 -3.98 -4.12 4.23
C ARG A 31 -5.47 -3.82 4.36
N LYS A 32 -6.00 -3.79 5.58
CA LYS A 32 -7.42 -3.53 5.87
C LYS A 32 -7.84 -2.15 5.38
N TRP A 33 -7.01 -1.13 5.61
CA TRP A 33 -7.26 0.27 5.26
C TRP A 33 -6.63 0.72 3.92
N ARG A 34 -6.36 -0.26 3.04
CA ARG A 34 -5.91 0.06 1.69
C ARG A 34 -7.07 0.69 0.90
N PRO A 35 -6.92 1.90 0.34
CA PRO A 35 -7.96 2.53 -0.48
C PRO A 35 -8.44 1.60 -1.61
N ASN A 36 -9.75 1.56 -1.80
CA ASN A 36 -10.41 0.76 -2.82
C ASN A 36 -11.06 1.60 -3.93
N THR A 37 -11.20 2.90 -3.70
CA THR A 37 -11.72 3.88 -4.65
C THR A 37 -10.79 5.09 -4.73
N PHE A 38 -10.89 5.85 -5.81
CA PHE A 38 -10.13 7.09 -5.95
C PHE A 38 -10.46 8.14 -4.89
N ASP A 39 -11.70 8.13 -4.36
CA ASP A 39 -12.16 9.09 -3.34
C ASP A 39 -11.56 8.83 -1.96
N GLU A 40 -11.10 7.60 -1.72
CA GLU A 40 -10.41 7.21 -0.48
C GLU A 40 -8.90 7.50 -0.51
N VAL A 41 -8.36 7.89 -1.67
CA VAL A 41 -6.92 8.18 -1.81
C VAL A 41 -6.60 9.56 -1.25
N VAL A 42 -5.68 9.62 -0.30
CA VAL A 42 -5.29 10.86 0.38
C VAL A 42 -3.96 11.38 -0.17
N GLY A 43 -3.88 12.70 -0.36
CA GLY A 43 -2.63 13.41 -0.67
C GLY A 43 -2.11 13.30 -2.10
N GLN A 44 -2.91 12.73 -3.04
CA GLN A 44 -2.56 12.58 -4.46
C GLN A 44 -3.62 13.20 -5.38
N ASP A 45 -4.21 14.33 -4.99
CA ASP A 45 -5.38 14.95 -5.63
C ASP A 45 -5.19 15.19 -7.13
N TYR A 46 -4.00 15.65 -7.54
CA TYR A 46 -3.69 15.91 -8.95
C TYR A 46 -3.73 14.62 -9.77
N VAL A 47 -3.07 13.57 -9.30
CA VAL A 47 -3.01 12.26 -9.98
C VAL A 47 -4.41 11.65 -10.06
N VAL A 48 -5.14 11.68 -8.95
CA VAL A 48 -6.53 11.18 -8.88
C VAL A 48 -7.42 11.91 -9.88
N LYS A 49 -7.34 13.25 -9.94
CA LYS A 49 -8.13 14.05 -10.88
C LYS A 49 -7.81 13.74 -12.33
N ALA A 50 -6.53 13.57 -12.66
CA ALA A 50 -6.09 13.24 -14.01
C ALA A 50 -6.55 11.83 -14.43
N LEU A 51 -6.43 10.83 -13.55
CA LEU A 51 -6.89 9.47 -13.83
C LEU A 51 -8.41 9.39 -14.01
N LYS A 52 -9.18 10.07 -13.14
CA LYS A 52 -10.64 10.15 -13.29
C LYS A 52 -11.03 10.81 -14.61
N GLY A 53 -10.37 11.90 -14.99
CA GLY A 53 -10.61 12.57 -16.27
C GLY A 53 -10.32 11.68 -17.47
N ALA A 54 -9.24 10.93 -17.46
CA ALA A 54 -8.90 10.00 -18.56
C ALA A 54 -9.93 8.87 -18.70
N LEU A 55 -10.40 8.31 -17.56
CA LEU A 55 -11.43 7.28 -17.52
C LEU A 55 -12.79 7.79 -18.01
N ASP A 56 -13.22 8.96 -17.55
CA ASP A 56 -14.54 9.53 -17.89
C ASP A 56 -14.60 10.00 -19.36
N LEU A 57 -13.45 10.35 -19.96
CA LEU A 57 -13.32 10.68 -21.37
C LEU A 57 -13.10 9.46 -22.29
N GLU A 58 -13.00 8.26 -21.70
CA GLU A 58 -12.70 7.00 -22.42
C GLU A 58 -11.40 7.06 -23.26
N LYS A 59 -10.47 7.92 -22.88
CA LYS A 59 -9.15 8.09 -23.51
C LYS A 59 -8.08 7.45 -22.64
N LEU A 60 -8.04 6.13 -22.65
CA LEU A 60 -7.09 5.36 -21.85
C LEU A 60 -5.80 5.12 -22.63
N PRO A 61 -4.66 5.64 -22.18
CA PRO A 61 -3.36 5.21 -22.67
C PRO A 61 -3.13 3.71 -22.40
N HIS A 62 -2.36 3.08 -23.26
CA HIS A 62 -2.00 1.67 -23.11
C HIS A 62 -0.96 1.41 -22.01
N ALA A 63 -0.23 2.44 -21.56
CA ALA A 63 0.78 2.29 -20.51
C ALA A 63 0.82 3.50 -19.57
N PHE A 64 0.88 3.21 -18.27
CA PHE A 64 1.01 4.18 -17.18
C PHE A 64 2.21 3.83 -16.31
N ILE A 65 2.92 4.84 -15.82
CA ILE A 65 3.97 4.63 -14.84
C ILE A 65 3.74 5.53 -13.62
N PHE A 66 3.66 4.91 -12.45
CA PHE A 66 3.54 5.56 -11.14
C PHE A 66 4.91 5.56 -10.46
N SER A 67 5.50 6.71 -10.28
CA SER A 67 6.77 6.90 -9.58
C SER A 67 6.58 7.57 -8.21
N GLY A 68 7.52 7.41 -7.31
CA GLY A 68 7.52 8.06 -6.00
C GLY A 68 8.03 7.16 -4.88
N THR A 69 8.24 7.72 -3.70
CA THR A 69 8.79 6.99 -2.55
C THR A 69 7.91 5.82 -2.12
N ARG A 70 8.46 4.89 -1.36
CA ARG A 70 7.73 3.73 -0.85
C ARG A 70 6.53 4.17 0.01
N GLY A 71 5.40 3.48 -0.15
CA GLY A 71 4.21 3.69 0.68
C GLY A 71 3.37 4.93 0.34
N THR A 72 3.63 5.62 -0.77
CA THR A 72 2.84 6.76 -1.27
C THR A 72 1.57 6.39 -2.02
N GLY A 73 1.32 5.09 -2.27
CA GLY A 73 0.09 4.61 -2.88
C GLY A 73 0.20 4.19 -4.35
N LYS A 74 1.41 4.04 -4.93
CA LYS A 74 1.62 3.64 -6.34
C LYS A 74 0.81 2.41 -6.75
N THR A 75 1.09 1.28 -6.11
CA THR A 75 0.42 -0.01 -6.36
C THR A 75 -1.07 0.05 -6.04
N THR A 76 -1.46 0.87 -5.04
CA THR A 76 -2.87 1.09 -4.68
C THR A 76 -3.62 1.81 -5.79
N LEU A 77 -3.07 2.91 -6.31
CA LEU A 77 -3.66 3.64 -7.44
C LEU A 77 -3.74 2.78 -8.70
N ALA A 78 -2.69 2.01 -8.99
CA ALA A 78 -2.69 1.06 -10.11
C ALA A 78 -3.82 0.02 -9.98
N ARG A 79 -4.04 -0.54 -8.80
CA ARG A 79 -5.15 -1.49 -8.55
C ARG A 79 -6.53 -0.82 -8.65
N ILE A 80 -6.68 0.41 -8.15
CA ILE A 80 -7.94 1.16 -8.30
C ILE A 80 -8.22 1.44 -9.78
N LEU A 81 -7.19 1.84 -10.54
CA LEU A 81 -7.29 2.06 -11.96
C LEU A 81 -7.69 0.78 -12.70
N ALA A 82 -7.07 -0.34 -12.39
CA ALA A 82 -7.43 -1.65 -12.95
C ALA A 82 -8.89 -2.04 -12.66
N LYS A 83 -9.34 -1.83 -11.40
CA LYS A 83 -10.75 -2.04 -11.04
C LYS A 83 -11.68 -1.13 -11.84
N ALA A 84 -11.32 0.14 -12.05
CA ALA A 84 -12.14 1.10 -12.78
C ALA A 84 -12.24 0.75 -14.26
N ILE A 85 -11.13 0.34 -14.90
CA ILE A 85 -11.08 -0.08 -16.32
C ILE A 85 -11.96 -1.30 -16.57
N ASN A 86 -11.86 -2.31 -15.71
CA ASN A 86 -12.55 -3.60 -15.89
C ASN A 86 -13.91 -3.71 -15.15
N CYS A 87 -14.41 -2.61 -14.57
CA CYS A 87 -15.67 -2.63 -13.84
C CYS A 87 -16.88 -2.75 -14.77
N SER A 88 -17.65 -3.84 -14.64
CA SER A 88 -18.85 -4.06 -15.46
C SER A 88 -20.08 -3.25 -15.02
N ASN A 89 -20.14 -2.82 -13.75
CA ASN A 89 -21.32 -2.16 -13.14
C ASN A 89 -21.04 -0.73 -12.68
N SER A 90 -20.09 -0.06 -13.31
CA SER A 90 -19.77 1.32 -12.97
C SER A 90 -20.82 2.30 -13.49
N LYS A 91 -21.33 3.18 -12.62
CA LYS A 91 -22.19 4.32 -13.05
C LYS A 91 -21.38 5.42 -13.74
N LYS A 92 -20.13 5.60 -13.34
CA LYS A 92 -19.14 6.46 -13.97
C LYS A 92 -17.87 5.63 -14.11
N LYS A 93 -17.21 5.68 -15.25
CA LYS A 93 -15.98 4.90 -15.51
C LYS A 93 -14.91 5.10 -14.44
N SER A 94 -14.84 6.30 -13.85
CA SER A 94 -13.91 6.63 -12.75
C SER A 94 -14.29 6.07 -11.37
N GLN A 95 -15.44 5.37 -11.22
CA GLN A 95 -15.92 4.85 -9.94
C GLN A 95 -16.14 3.34 -9.98
N PRO A 96 -15.17 2.50 -9.59
CA PRO A 96 -15.36 1.06 -9.53
C PRO A 96 -16.48 0.68 -8.54
N CYS A 97 -17.36 -0.24 -8.93
CA CYS A 97 -18.55 -0.59 -8.14
C CYS A 97 -18.24 -1.42 -6.89
N ARG A 98 -17.06 -2.05 -6.79
CA ARG A 98 -16.60 -2.92 -5.69
C ARG A 98 -17.47 -4.19 -5.43
N LYS A 99 -18.42 -4.48 -6.30
CA LYS A 99 -19.39 -5.58 -6.10
C LYS A 99 -19.42 -6.57 -7.26
N CYS A 100 -18.95 -6.19 -8.45
CA CYS A 100 -18.92 -7.11 -9.60
C CYS A 100 -17.73 -8.07 -9.48
N ASP A 101 -17.80 -9.18 -10.20
CA ASP A 101 -16.78 -10.24 -10.15
C ASP A 101 -15.38 -9.72 -10.47
N SER A 102 -15.24 -8.83 -11.46
CA SER A 102 -13.97 -8.21 -11.80
C SER A 102 -13.40 -7.36 -10.65
N CYS A 103 -14.21 -6.54 -9.98
CA CYS A 103 -13.75 -5.75 -8.84
C CYS A 103 -13.32 -6.64 -7.66
N LEU A 104 -14.10 -7.68 -7.35
CA LEU A 104 -13.83 -8.58 -6.23
C LEU A 104 -12.61 -9.47 -6.51
N SER A 105 -12.48 -9.98 -7.73
CA SER A 105 -11.33 -10.82 -8.10
C SER A 105 -10.01 -10.05 -8.09
N ILE A 106 -9.98 -8.79 -8.53
CA ILE A 106 -8.80 -7.92 -8.42
C ILE A 106 -8.47 -7.64 -6.95
N GLU A 107 -9.49 -7.42 -6.10
CA GLU A 107 -9.29 -7.17 -4.68
C GLU A 107 -8.69 -8.37 -3.95
N ASN A 108 -9.18 -9.57 -4.27
CA ASN A 108 -8.75 -10.82 -3.69
C ASN A 108 -7.45 -11.38 -4.32
N GLY A 109 -6.98 -10.80 -5.43
CA GLY A 109 -5.80 -11.28 -6.16
C GLY A 109 -6.05 -12.57 -6.95
N SER A 110 -7.30 -12.86 -7.33
CA SER A 110 -7.71 -14.05 -8.09
C SER A 110 -8.13 -13.75 -9.54
N ALA A 111 -7.95 -12.50 -10.00
CA ALA A 111 -8.34 -12.09 -11.33
C ALA A 111 -7.40 -12.67 -12.39
N ILE A 112 -7.95 -13.35 -13.40
CA ILE A 112 -7.19 -13.95 -14.52
C ILE A 112 -6.69 -12.83 -15.46
N ASP A 113 -7.53 -11.83 -15.71
CA ASP A 113 -7.23 -10.72 -16.63
C ASP A 113 -6.52 -9.54 -15.94
N PHE A 114 -6.15 -9.67 -14.66
CA PHE A 114 -5.30 -8.74 -13.93
C PHE A 114 -4.15 -9.50 -13.29
N GLN A 115 -2.96 -9.33 -13.85
CA GLN A 115 -1.76 -9.98 -13.36
C GLN A 115 -0.86 -8.94 -12.70
N GLU A 116 -0.46 -9.21 -11.46
CA GLU A 116 0.43 -8.37 -10.66
C GLU A 116 1.72 -9.13 -10.39
N VAL A 117 2.84 -8.56 -10.84
CA VAL A 117 4.18 -9.13 -10.66
C VAL A 117 5.07 -8.11 -9.96
N ASP A 118 5.74 -8.53 -8.90
CA ASP A 118 6.78 -7.76 -8.22
C ASP A 118 8.14 -8.12 -8.84
N ALA A 119 8.69 -7.20 -9.63
CA ALA A 119 9.97 -7.39 -10.32
C ALA A 119 11.17 -7.52 -9.35
N ALA A 120 11.02 -7.14 -8.08
CA ALA A 120 12.05 -7.31 -7.05
C ALA A 120 12.11 -8.73 -6.48
N SER A 121 11.11 -9.58 -6.72
CA SER A 121 11.11 -10.96 -6.27
C SER A 121 12.14 -11.79 -7.06
N ARG A 122 12.70 -12.84 -6.43
CA ARG A 122 13.68 -13.74 -7.11
C ARG A 122 13.10 -14.42 -8.36
N ARG A 123 11.78 -14.55 -8.45
CA ARG A 123 11.04 -15.13 -9.59
C ARG A 123 10.58 -14.06 -10.58
N GLY A 124 10.68 -12.78 -10.26
CA GLY A 124 10.13 -11.67 -11.05
C GLY A 124 10.63 -11.61 -12.50
N VAL A 125 11.86 -12.05 -12.79
CA VAL A 125 12.40 -12.08 -14.17
C VAL A 125 11.71 -13.15 -15.01
N GLU A 126 11.52 -14.37 -14.44
CA GLU A 126 10.84 -15.46 -15.12
C GLU A 126 9.35 -15.19 -15.26
N GLU A 127 8.70 -14.74 -14.19
CA GLU A 127 7.29 -14.33 -14.20
C GLU A 127 7.02 -13.20 -15.19
N THR A 128 7.96 -12.25 -15.32
CA THR A 128 7.84 -11.17 -16.31
C THR A 128 7.90 -11.69 -17.75
N LYS A 129 8.74 -12.68 -18.03
CA LYS A 129 8.78 -13.31 -19.36
C LYS A 129 7.49 -14.06 -19.67
N GLU A 130 7.02 -14.90 -18.75
CA GLU A 130 5.74 -15.62 -18.88
C GLU A 130 4.57 -14.65 -19.08
N LEU A 131 4.59 -13.51 -18.35
CA LEU A 131 3.62 -12.45 -18.51
C LEU A 131 3.65 -11.89 -19.93
N LEU A 132 4.84 -11.53 -20.46
CA LEU A 132 4.99 -10.98 -21.80
C LEU A 132 4.57 -11.98 -22.89
N ASP A 133 4.85 -13.26 -22.72
CA ASP A 133 4.41 -14.34 -23.61
C ASP A 133 2.88 -14.50 -23.59
N SER A 134 2.21 -14.08 -22.53
CA SER A 134 0.76 -14.12 -22.39
C SER A 134 0.03 -12.91 -23.02
N VAL A 135 0.76 -11.83 -23.34
CA VAL A 135 0.18 -10.57 -23.87
C VAL A 135 -0.65 -10.75 -25.15
N PRO A 136 -0.24 -11.57 -26.15
CA PRO A 136 -1.00 -11.74 -27.37
C PRO A 136 -2.40 -12.37 -27.18
N TYR A 137 -2.63 -13.06 -26.07
CA TYR A 137 -3.90 -13.74 -25.82
C TYR A 137 -4.96 -12.76 -25.32
N LEU A 138 -6.18 -12.90 -25.85
CA LEU A 138 -7.34 -12.10 -25.47
C LEU A 138 -7.70 -12.29 -23.99
N PRO A 139 -8.32 -11.28 -23.35
CA PRO A 139 -8.86 -11.42 -22.00
C PRO A 139 -9.98 -12.46 -21.95
N THR A 140 -10.15 -13.12 -20.81
CA THR A 140 -11.11 -14.23 -20.65
C THR A 140 -12.46 -13.74 -20.15
N SER A 141 -12.49 -12.81 -19.21
CA SER A 141 -13.70 -12.39 -18.49
C SER A 141 -13.92 -10.89 -18.41
N SER A 142 -12.89 -10.11 -18.73
CA SER A 142 -12.89 -8.65 -18.61
C SER A 142 -12.68 -7.98 -19.96
N PRO A 143 -13.02 -6.69 -20.13
CA PRO A 143 -12.77 -5.96 -21.38
C PRO A 143 -11.28 -5.81 -21.71
N PHE A 144 -10.44 -5.65 -20.70
CA PHE A 144 -9.01 -5.44 -20.83
C PHE A 144 -8.21 -6.44 -20.03
N LYS A 145 -7.07 -6.83 -20.56
CA LYS A 145 -6.02 -7.57 -19.86
C LYS A 145 -5.03 -6.59 -19.29
N ILE A 146 -4.90 -6.56 -17.98
CA ILE A 146 -4.11 -5.53 -17.28
C ILE A 146 -2.93 -6.18 -16.59
N TYR A 147 -1.75 -5.62 -16.83
CA TYR A 147 -0.49 -6.06 -16.25
C TYR A 147 0.07 -5.00 -15.33
N LEU A 148 0.18 -5.31 -14.04
CA LEU A 148 0.83 -4.46 -13.06
C LEU A 148 2.20 -5.01 -12.73
N LEU A 149 3.25 -4.28 -13.13
CA LEU A 149 4.62 -4.58 -12.74
C LEU A 149 5.06 -3.59 -11.67
N ASP A 150 5.20 -4.10 -10.44
CA ASP A 150 5.72 -3.31 -9.32
C ASP A 150 7.25 -3.36 -9.28
N GLU A 151 7.88 -2.29 -8.83
CA GLU A 151 9.33 -2.07 -8.80
C GLU A 151 10.03 -2.37 -10.15
N ILE A 152 9.42 -1.88 -11.25
CA ILE A 152 9.87 -2.15 -12.63
C ILE A 152 11.37 -1.86 -12.86
N HIS A 153 11.98 -0.96 -12.09
CA HIS A 153 13.42 -0.66 -12.18
C HIS A 153 14.34 -1.85 -11.86
N MET A 154 13.79 -2.92 -11.28
CA MET A 154 14.51 -4.17 -11.00
C MET A 154 14.55 -5.14 -12.17
N LEU A 155 13.85 -4.83 -13.28
CA LEU A 155 13.88 -5.67 -14.47
C LEU A 155 15.27 -5.71 -15.11
N SER A 156 15.61 -6.85 -15.71
CA SER A 156 16.83 -6.99 -16.50
C SER A 156 16.74 -6.19 -17.81
N LYS A 157 17.88 -5.90 -18.41
CA LYS A 157 17.94 -5.23 -19.74
C LYS A 157 17.19 -6.03 -20.81
N GLU A 158 17.28 -7.35 -20.75
CA GLU A 158 16.60 -8.26 -21.68
C GLU A 158 15.10 -8.18 -21.53
N SER A 159 14.59 -8.14 -20.28
CA SER A 159 13.16 -7.97 -19.98
C SER A 159 12.65 -6.61 -20.46
N PHE A 160 13.41 -5.52 -20.26
CA PHE A 160 13.04 -4.21 -20.79
C PHE A 160 12.99 -4.24 -22.33
N ASN A 161 13.96 -4.86 -23.02
CA ASN A 161 13.95 -4.94 -24.48
C ASN A 161 12.76 -5.74 -25.02
N SER A 162 12.36 -6.80 -24.32
CA SER A 162 11.17 -7.57 -24.68
C SER A 162 9.89 -6.74 -24.47
N LEU A 163 9.82 -5.99 -23.38
CA LEU A 163 8.70 -5.09 -23.07
C LEU A 163 8.55 -3.95 -24.09
N LEU A 164 9.68 -3.40 -24.58
CA LEU A 164 9.67 -2.30 -25.57
C LEU A 164 8.94 -2.68 -26.84
N LYS A 165 9.12 -3.91 -27.34
CA LYS A 165 8.41 -4.40 -28.54
C LYS A 165 6.90 -4.32 -28.36
N THR A 166 6.40 -4.71 -27.20
CA THR A 166 4.96 -4.67 -26.89
C THR A 166 4.46 -3.25 -26.64
N LEU A 167 5.30 -2.36 -26.09
CA LEU A 167 4.93 -0.96 -25.89
C LEU A 167 4.92 -0.13 -27.17
N GLU A 168 5.65 -0.56 -28.21
CA GLU A 168 5.64 0.07 -29.55
C GLU A 168 4.38 -0.26 -30.33
N GLU A 169 3.95 -1.52 -30.26
CA GLU A 169 2.75 -2.03 -30.94
C GLU A 169 1.85 -2.75 -29.91
N PRO A 170 1.23 -2.00 -28.98
CA PRO A 170 0.42 -2.61 -27.93
C PRO A 170 -0.89 -3.17 -28.50
N PRO A 171 -1.28 -4.41 -28.13
CA PRO A 171 -2.61 -4.92 -28.45
C PRO A 171 -3.70 -4.03 -27.83
N GLU A 172 -4.79 -3.77 -28.55
CA GLU A 172 -5.89 -2.88 -28.12
C GLU A 172 -6.53 -3.30 -26.78
N HIS A 173 -6.48 -4.58 -26.47
CA HIS A 173 -7.06 -5.14 -25.25
C HIS A 173 -6.09 -5.13 -24.04
N VAL A 174 -4.89 -4.56 -24.17
CA VAL A 174 -3.86 -4.63 -23.13
C VAL A 174 -3.57 -3.27 -22.53
N VAL A 175 -3.48 -3.22 -21.18
CA VAL A 175 -3.05 -2.03 -20.43
C VAL A 175 -1.91 -2.40 -19.50
N PHE A 176 -0.82 -1.67 -19.57
CA PHE A 176 0.32 -1.80 -18.67
C PHE A 176 0.27 -0.75 -17.56
N LEU A 177 0.44 -1.20 -16.34
CA LEU A 177 0.56 -0.34 -15.16
C LEU A 177 1.91 -0.63 -14.52
N PHE A 178 2.78 0.35 -14.51
CA PHE A 178 4.11 0.24 -13.92
C PHE A 178 4.18 1.02 -12.61
N ALA A 179 4.87 0.48 -11.61
CA ALA A 179 5.18 1.19 -10.39
C ALA A 179 6.68 1.12 -10.13
N THR A 180 7.27 2.22 -9.65
CA THR A 180 8.69 2.29 -9.33
C THR A 180 8.97 3.27 -8.20
N THR A 181 9.95 2.94 -7.36
CA THR A 181 10.51 3.88 -6.39
C THR A 181 11.68 4.70 -6.99
N GLU A 182 12.27 4.23 -8.09
CA GLU A 182 13.45 4.83 -8.72
C GLU A 182 13.22 5.04 -10.23
N ILE A 183 12.60 6.18 -10.58
CA ILE A 183 12.26 6.50 -11.97
C ILE A 183 13.52 6.65 -12.86
N ASP A 184 14.61 7.13 -12.27
CA ASP A 184 15.86 7.38 -12.99
C ASP A 184 16.55 6.10 -13.49
N LYS A 185 16.21 4.95 -12.90
CA LYS A 185 16.71 3.63 -13.34
C LYS A 185 15.89 3.03 -14.48
N VAL A 186 14.72 3.58 -14.80
CA VAL A 186 13.87 3.10 -15.90
C VAL A 186 14.37 3.68 -17.21
N PRO A 187 14.57 2.87 -18.27
CA PRO A 187 15.07 3.37 -19.55
C PRO A 187 14.19 4.49 -20.13
N PRO A 188 14.77 5.58 -20.64
CA PRO A 188 14.02 6.68 -21.25
C PRO A 188 13.13 6.23 -22.42
N THR A 189 13.51 5.17 -23.10
CA THR A 189 12.74 4.55 -24.19
C THR A 189 11.40 3.97 -23.70
N VAL A 190 11.34 3.44 -22.48
CA VAL A 190 10.11 2.98 -21.84
C VAL A 190 9.30 4.18 -21.36
N LEU A 191 9.97 5.15 -20.68
CA LEU A 191 9.32 6.35 -20.15
C LEU A 191 8.60 7.18 -21.24
N SER A 192 9.18 7.27 -22.44
CA SER A 192 8.60 8.02 -23.56
C SER A 192 7.29 7.41 -24.10
N ARG A 193 7.01 6.14 -23.76
CA ARG A 193 5.81 5.40 -24.20
C ARG A 193 4.75 5.27 -23.11
N CYS A 194 5.03 5.83 -21.92
CA CYS A 194 4.15 5.75 -20.77
C CYS A 194 3.64 7.14 -20.35
N VAL A 195 2.40 7.20 -19.91
CA VAL A 195 1.92 8.38 -19.17
C VAL A 195 2.48 8.31 -17.74
N GLN A 196 3.23 9.35 -17.35
CA GLN A 196 3.97 9.38 -16.10
C GLN A 196 3.21 10.13 -15.02
N PHE A 197 3.07 9.50 -13.86
CA PHE A 197 2.51 10.09 -12.65
C PHE A 197 3.51 10.01 -11.50
N ASN A 198 3.94 11.17 -11.01
CA ASN A 198 4.83 11.24 -9.86
C ASN A 198 4.02 11.48 -8.57
N LEU A 199 4.06 10.51 -7.67
CA LEU A 199 3.40 10.57 -6.37
C LEU A 199 4.32 11.21 -5.34
N SER A 200 3.85 12.28 -4.75
CA SER A 200 4.58 12.99 -3.70
C SER A 200 4.44 12.31 -2.33
N ALA A 201 5.44 12.48 -1.47
CA ALA A 201 5.32 12.14 -0.07
C ALA A 201 4.14 12.89 0.57
N MET A 202 3.34 12.19 1.38
CA MET A 202 2.18 12.79 2.03
C MET A 202 2.60 13.81 3.09
N LYS A 203 1.86 14.91 3.20
CA LYS A 203 2.04 15.86 4.30
C LYS A 203 1.69 15.22 5.64
N VAL A 204 2.36 15.64 6.69
CA VAL A 204 2.14 15.13 8.05
C VAL A 204 0.68 15.27 8.47
N ASP A 205 0.05 16.40 8.15
CA ASP A 205 -1.37 16.64 8.47
C ASP A 205 -2.31 15.65 7.77
N ASN A 206 -2.03 15.30 6.52
CA ASN A 206 -2.84 14.32 5.79
C ASN A 206 -2.74 12.93 6.44
N ILE A 207 -1.54 12.53 6.84
CA ILE A 207 -1.32 11.26 7.53
C ILE A 207 -1.99 11.28 8.91
N LYS A 208 -1.85 12.39 9.67
CA LYS A 208 -2.50 12.57 10.98
C LYS A 208 -4.01 12.40 10.87
N ASN A 209 -4.64 13.11 9.95
CA ASN A 209 -6.09 13.05 9.75
C ASN A 209 -6.56 11.65 9.36
N GLN A 210 -5.80 10.97 8.50
CA GLN A 210 -6.13 9.62 8.11
C GLN A 210 -5.94 8.61 9.25
N LEU A 211 -4.87 8.73 10.06
CA LEU A 211 -4.68 7.91 11.26
C LEU A 211 -5.78 8.15 12.28
N GLN A 212 -6.21 9.40 12.47
CA GLN A 212 -7.31 9.74 13.36
C GLN A 212 -8.58 9.02 12.95
N LEU A 213 -8.98 9.13 11.67
CA LEU A 213 -10.14 8.44 11.13
C LEU A 213 -10.06 6.91 11.38
N ILE A 214 -8.91 6.32 11.10
CA ILE A 214 -8.70 4.87 11.26
C ILE A 214 -8.79 4.47 12.74
N PHE A 215 -8.19 5.23 13.65
CA PHE A 215 -8.21 4.91 15.07
C PHE A 215 -9.61 5.06 15.68
N ASP A 216 -10.38 6.05 15.22
CA ASP A 216 -11.77 6.23 15.64
C ASP A 216 -12.65 5.06 15.18
N GLU A 217 -12.51 4.62 13.93
CA GLU A 217 -13.23 3.46 13.37
C GLU A 217 -12.82 2.13 14.05
N GLU A 218 -11.53 1.95 14.34
CA GLU A 218 -11.02 0.76 15.05
C GLU A 218 -11.22 0.84 16.57
N LYS A 219 -11.81 1.94 17.10
CA LYS A 219 -12.04 2.19 18.53
C LYS A 219 -10.75 2.13 19.36
N ILE A 220 -9.64 2.56 18.79
CA ILE A 220 -8.34 2.62 19.44
C ILE A 220 -8.25 3.94 20.19
N LYS A 221 -7.91 3.89 21.48
CA LYS A 221 -7.71 5.10 22.28
C LYS A 221 -6.31 5.67 22.04
N TYR A 222 -6.24 6.97 21.80
CA TYR A 222 -4.98 7.67 21.52
C TYR A 222 -4.96 9.06 22.17
N ASP A 223 -3.79 9.69 22.20
CA ASP A 223 -3.66 11.13 22.42
C ASP A 223 -3.24 11.84 21.12
N GLU A 224 -3.48 13.15 21.02
CA GLU A 224 -3.20 13.92 19.81
C GLU A 224 -1.71 13.98 19.50
N ASN A 225 -0.84 14.07 20.52
CA ASN A 225 0.60 14.11 20.36
C ASN A 225 1.14 12.78 19.78
N SER A 226 0.54 11.65 20.17
CA SER A 226 0.93 10.35 19.60
C SER A 226 0.65 10.27 18.09
N LEU A 227 -0.49 10.83 17.62
CA LEU A 227 -0.81 10.91 16.19
C LEU A 227 0.20 11.78 15.42
N ILE A 228 0.53 12.96 15.95
CA ILE A 228 1.52 13.86 15.35
C ILE A 228 2.87 13.16 15.25
N LYS A 229 3.27 12.48 16.33
CA LYS A 229 4.55 11.76 16.39
C LYS A 229 4.61 10.62 15.36
N LEU A 230 3.59 9.76 15.31
CA LEU A 230 3.47 8.67 14.35
C LEU A 230 3.48 9.19 12.90
N SER A 231 2.76 10.28 12.64
CA SER A 231 2.69 10.90 11.31
C SER A 231 4.04 11.46 10.86
N SER A 232 4.79 12.07 11.77
CA SER A 232 6.14 12.58 11.51
C SER A 232 7.13 11.46 11.24
N LEU A 233 7.07 10.37 12.03
CA LEU A 233 7.94 9.20 11.89
C LEU A 233 7.70 8.44 10.58
N ALA A 234 6.50 8.52 10.04
CA ALA A 234 6.13 7.88 8.78
C ALA A 234 6.78 8.52 7.54
N ARG A 235 7.39 9.69 7.66
CA ARG A 235 8.15 10.38 6.58
C ARG A 235 7.38 10.45 5.25
N GLY A 236 6.07 10.69 5.30
CA GLY A 236 5.23 10.81 4.11
C GLY A 236 4.70 9.50 3.54
N SER A 237 4.91 8.37 4.22
CA SER A 237 4.44 7.05 3.83
C SER A 237 3.25 6.61 4.70
N MET A 238 2.06 6.48 4.12
CA MET A 238 0.88 5.98 4.85
C MET A 238 1.05 4.52 5.27
N ARG A 239 1.72 3.70 4.46
CA ARG A 239 2.00 2.30 4.80
C ARG A 239 2.87 2.19 6.05
N ASP A 240 3.90 3.03 6.15
CA ASP A 240 4.80 3.02 7.30
C ASP A 240 4.10 3.59 8.54
N ALA A 241 3.24 4.62 8.38
CA ALA A 241 2.39 5.14 9.45
C ALA A 241 1.52 4.05 10.05
N LEU A 242 0.84 3.27 9.24
CA LEU A 242 -0.01 2.16 9.69
C LEU A 242 0.79 1.03 10.31
N THR A 243 1.95 0.69 9.74
CA THR A 243 2.82 -0.35 10.29
C THR A 243 3.40 0.05 11.66
N LEU A 244 3.81 1.32 11.81
CA LEU A 244 4.26 1.87 13.09
C LEU A 244 3.11 1.89 14.10
N SER A 245 1.93 2.34 13.68
CA SER A 245 0.73 2.34 14.52
C SER A 245 0.41 0.94 15.04
N GLU A 246 0.46 -0.06 14.19
CA GLU A 246 0.18 -1.45 14.55
C GLU A 246 1.17 -2.00 15.59
N LYS A 247 2.47 -1.68 15.43
CA LYS A 247 3.47 -2.01 16.44
C LYS A 247 3.11 -1.38 17.80
N VAL A 248 2.79 -0.07 17.79
CA VAL A 248 2.44 0.62 19.04
C VAL A 248 1.17 0.06 19.67
N ILE A 249 0.14 -0.25 18.88
CA ILE A 249 -1.10 -0.88 19.35
C ILE A 249 -0.81 -2.22 20.03
N SER A 250 0.02 -3.06 19.42
CA SER A 250 0.35 -4.40 19.94
C SER A 250 1.07 -4.36 21.30
N PHE A 251 1.80 -3.29 21.58
CA PHE A 251 2.53 -3.11 22.84
C PHE A 251 1.82 -2.18 23.83
N SER A 252 0.73 -1.52 23.40
CA SER A 252 0.00 -0.58 24.24
C SER A 252 -1.18 -1.24 24.92
N GLU A 253 -1.14 -1.41 26.22
CA GLU A 253 -2.27 -1.87 27.01
C GLU A 253 -3.38 -0.80 27.04
N GLY A 254 -4.13 -0.67 25.93
CA GLY A 254 -5.39 0.08 25.88
C GLY A 254 -5.33 1.51 25.32
N LYS A 255 -4.28 2.33 25.55
CA LYS A 255 -4.18 3.70 25.01
C LYS A 255 -2.80 3.98 24.43
N ILE A 256 -2.77 4.53 23.22
CA ILE A 256 -1.54 5.01 22.58
C ILE A 256 -1.23 6.40 23.12
N THR A 257 -0.03 6.56 23.69
CA THR A 257 0.47 7.85 24.19
C THR A 257 1.80 8.20 23.55
N GLU A 258 2.14 9.49 23.49
CA GLU A 258 3.41 9.96 22.96
C GLU A 258 4.61 9.25 23.59
N LYS A 259 4.59 9.08 24.93
CA LYS A 259 5.66 8.38 25.66
C LYS A 259 5.85 6.93 25.19
N LYS A 260 4.76 6.19 24.96
CA LYS A 260 4.84 4.82 24.44
C LYS A 260 5.39 4.75 23.03
N VAL A 261 5.05 5.74 22.17
CA VAL A 261 5.62 5.85 20.83
C VAL A 261 7.12 6.11 20.91
N GLU A 262 7.56 7.03 21.76
CA GLU A 262 8.98 7.36 21.96
C GLU A 262 9.77 6.14 22.46
N GLU A 263 9.28 5.47 23.49
CA GLU A 263 9.90 4.28 24.08
C GLU A 263 10.04 3.13 23.06
N LEU A 264 8.97 2.80 22.36
CA LEU A 264 8.97 1.73 21.36
C LEU A 264 9.85 2.00 20.14
N MET A 265 10.01 3.26 19.76
CA MET A 265 10.84 3.67 18.65
C MET A 265 12.28 3.99 19.05
N GLY A 266 12.62 3.87 20.33
CA GLY A 266 13.94 4.22 20.86
C GLY A 266 14.26 5.70 20.65
N LEU A 267 13.25 6.56 20.71
CA LEU A 267 13.43 8.00 20.52
C LEU A 267 13.71 8.68 21.86
N PRO A 268 14.60 9.68 21.86
CA PRO A 268 14.76 10.50 23.04
C PRO A 268 13.47 11.27 23.34
N SER A 269 13.15 11.41 24.62
CA SER A 269 11.95 12.16 25.02
C SER A 269 12.03 13.62 24.56
N SER A 270 10.89 14.22 24.27
CA SER A 270 10.81 15.64 23.91
C SER A 270 11.39 16.55 24.99
N GLU A 271 11.27 16.17 26.27
CA GLU A 271 11.86 16.88 27.40
C GLU A 271 13.40 16.83 27.39
N LEU A 272 13.99 15.68 27.04
CA LEU A 272 15.43 15.51 26.93
C LEU A 272 15.99 16.36 25.80
N ILE A 273 15.34 16.35 24.63
CA ILE A 273 15.76 17.18 23.48
C ILE A 273 15.74 18.66 23.86
N GLN A 274 14.68 19.13 24.54
CA GLN A 274 14.59 20.50 25.03
C GLN A 274 15.68 20.84 26.06
N SER A 275 16.01 19.90 26.95
CA SER A 275 17.07 20.09 27.96
C SER A 275 18.45 20.19 27.30
N ILE A 276 18.71 19.36 26.28
CA ILE A 276 19.93 19.43 25.49
C ILE A 276 20.02 20.77 24.76
N LEU A 277 18.95 21.21 24.08
CA LEU A 277 18.92 22.51 23.39
C LEU A 277 19.15 23.69 24.33
N LYS A 278 18.50 23.69 25.52
CA LYS A 278 18.71 24.72 26.55
C LYS A 278 20.16 24.74 27.04
N SER A 279 20.79 23.58 27.23
CA SER A 279 22.19 23.47 27.64
C SER A 279 23.15 23.98 26.56
N ILE A 280 22.87 23.74 25.29
CA ILE A 280 23.61 24.28 24.15
C ILE A 280 23.51 25.80 24.11
N ILE A 281 22.29 26.35 24.18
CA ILE A 281 22.06 27.82 24.16
C ILE A 281 22.71 28.48 25.36
N GLY A 282 22.58 27.86 26.55
CA GLY A 282 23.19 28.34 27.81
C GLY A 282 24.70 28.11 27.93
N ARG A 283 25.34 27.45 26.95
CA ARG A 283 26.76 27.06 26.95
C ARG A 283 27.15 26.23 28.18
N ASP A 284 26.23 25.46 28.72
CA ASP A 284 26.45 24.59 29.88
C ASP A 284 26.98 23.21 29.43
N SER A 285 28.31 23.16 29.27
CA SER A 285 29.01 21.95 28.80
C SER A 285 28.90 20.79 29.80
N LYS A 286 28.84 21.04 31.11
CA LYS A 286 28.69 20.01 32.11
C LYS A 286 27.38 19.29 31.98
N LYS A 287 26.29 20.03 31.92
CA LYS A 287 24.93 19.49 31.78
C LYS A 287 24.75 18.77 30.44
N LEU A 288 25.39 19.28 29.37
CA LEU A 288 25.37 18.63 28.05
C LEU A 288 25.99 17.22 28.10
N ILE A 289 27.14 17.09 28.76
CA ILE A 289 27.84 15.81 28.92
C ILE A 289 27.03 14.85 29.78
N GLU A 290 26.45 15.30 30.88
CA GLU A 290 25.58 14.47 31.75
C GLU A 290 24.37 13.94 30.96
N LEU A 291 23.68 14.79 30.20
CA LEU A 291 22.53 14.39 29.38
C LEU A 291 22.90 13.44 28.23
N SER A 292 24.10 13.57 27.68
CA SER A 292 24.63 12.69 26.62
C SER A 292 24.98 11.29 27.17
N LEU A 293 25.54 11.20 28.38
CA LEU A 293 25.95 9.94 29.01
C LEU A 293 24.77 9.06 29.43
N ILE A 294 23.60 9.64 29.74
CA ILE A 294 22.39 8.90 30.11
C ILE A 294 21.88 8.03 28.94
N HIS A 295 22.24 8.35 27.69
CA HIS A 295 21.81 7.63 26.49
C HIS A 295 22.83 6.64 25.93
N ILE A 296 24.03 6.58 26.47
CA ILE A 296 25.06 5.59 26.08
C ILE A 296 25.01 4.40 27.06
#